data_9b7c158e84fe427c6ae2dbe9f1af81c9
#
_entry.id   9b7c158e84fe427c6ae2dbe9f1af81c9
#
_cell.length_a   1.000
_cell.length_b   1.000
_cell.length_c   1.000
_cell.angle_alpha   90.00
_cell.angle_beta   90.00
_cell.angle_gamma   90.00
#
_symmetry.space_group_name_H-M   'P 1'
#
loop_
_entity.id
_entity.type
_entity.pdbx_description
1 polymer ?
#
loop_
_entity_poly.entity_id
_entity_poly.type
_entity_poly.pdbx_seq_one_letter_code
_entity_poly.pdbx_strand_id
1 'polypeptide(L)'
;MCVMENYVPWEKHPVEDCYHIYSDGTRVSVLFERDEDKVYGRNLIAVLAFKYHIRVYCDVVMDTHFHLVGKGDPENIHRFVAEMKRLLTRYFRQTHRPELVKDGIWIKADPLPDDQELMRKIIYVFRNPLDAGDPLLPENYRWGVGRLFYHEDTAVAAKRVGDMTLDERRALFHTRIDLPPDWEVDADGMLLPRCYIDLDEVYKLFQSPRRYLSYLFVRKKDIIEQDTQCARPFLEIRADKQLRTDANAESRRLFQRPITKLSEPDRLHIASLLWQDRRTLSRKQLARATHLSPALIEAVFH
;
A
#
# COMPACT_ATOMS: atom_id res chain seq x y z
N MET A 1 -36.43 -11.71 17.47
CA MET A 1 -36.74 -11.34 16.07
C MET A 1 -36.35 -9.87 15.93
N CYS A 2 -35.12 -9.59 15.55
CA CYS A 2 -34.62 -8.23 15.39
C CYS A 2 -34.99 -7.80 13.98
N VAL A 3 -35.93 -6.87 13.88
CA VAL A 3 -36.38 -6.27 12.62
C VAL A 3 -35.17 -5.53 12.04
N MET A 4 -34.67 -5.97 10.92
CA MET A 4 -33.75 -5.17 10.11
C MET A 4 -34.57 -3.97 9.59
N GLU A 5 -34.54 -2.87 10.35
CA GLU A 5 -35.06 -1.60 9.88
C GLU A 5 -34.38 -1.24 8.57
N ASN A 6 -35.19 -0.93 7.62
CA ASN A 6 -34.94 -0.53 6.24
C ASN A 6 -33.55 0.12 6.05
N TYR A 7 -32.64 -0.62 5.41
CA TYR A 7 -31.45 -0.06 4.83
C TYR A 7 -31.88 0.88 3.70
N VAL A 8 -32.00 2.16 4.00
CA VAL A 8 -32.10 3.19 2.97
C VAL A 8 -30.76 3.21 2.25
N PRO A 9 -30.70 2.90 0.96
CA PRO A 9 -29.47 3.03 0.21
C PRO A 9 -29.00 4.47 0.38
N TRP A 10 -27.78 4.63 0.92
CA TRP A 10 -27.17 5.94 1.10
C TRP A 10 -27.08 6.63 -0.25
N GLU A 11 -27.63 7.84 -0.35
CA GLU A 11 -27.48 8.67 -1.56
C GLU A 11 -26.00 8.93 -1.80
N LYS A 12 -25.58 8.71 -3.04
CA LYS A 12 -24.23 8.98 -3.48
C LYS A 12 -24.08 10.48 -3.74
N HIS A 13 -23.09 11.07 -3.13
CA HIS A 13 -22.75 12.46 -3.40
C HIS A 13 -21.50 12.53 -4.27
N PRO A 14 -21.53 13.24 -5.40
CA PRO A 14 -20.35 13.44 -6.22
C PRO A 14 -19.21 14.06 -5.39
N VAL A 15 -17.99 13.60 -5.62
CA VAL A 15 -16.79 14.22 -5.07
C VAL A 15 -15.94 14.73 -6.23
N GLU A 16 -15.30 15.89 -6.02
CA GLU A 16 -14.44 16.49 -7.02
C GLU A 16 -12.98 16.31 -6.64
N ASP A 17 -12.15 16.08 -7.65
CA ASP A 17 -10.69 16.02 -7.52
C ASP A 17 -10.15 15.01 -6.49
N CYS A 18 -10.91 13.94 -6.22
CA CYS A 18 -10.48 12.84 -5.39
C CYS A 18 -9.88 11.72 -6.23
N TYR A 19 -8.74 11.17 -5.80
CA TYR A 19 -7.98 10.18 -6.56
C TYR A 19 -7.49 9.04 -5.68
N HIS A 20 -7.45 7.85 -6.27
CA HIS A 20 -6.66 6.73 -5.78
C HIS A 20 -5.37 6.64 -6.59
N ILE A 21 -4.25 6.92 -5.95
CA ILE A 21 -2.92 6.89 -6.56
C ILE A 21 -2.20 5.64 -6.04
N TYR A 22 -1.62 4.86 -6.95
CA TYR A 22 -0.98 3.61 -6.57
C TYR A 22 0.08 3.17 -7.56
N SER A 23 1.05 2.38 -7.10
CA SER A 23 1.99 1.67 -7.95
C SER A 23 1.57 0.22 -8.16
N ASP A 24 1.95 -0.35 -9.31
CA ASP A 24 1.61 -1.74 -9.63
C ASP A 24 2.69 -2.69 -9.07
N GLY A 25 2.34 -3.37 -7.97
CA GLY A 25 3.21 -4.37 -7.35
C GLY A 25 3.39 -5.67 -8.13
N THR A 26 2.67 -5.85 -9.25
CA THR A 26 2.79 -7.05 -10.09
C THR A 26 3.85 -6.93 -11.18
N ARG A 27 4.17 -5.70 -11.58
CA ARG A 27 5.11 -5.40 -12.68
C ARG A 27 6.54 -5.18 -12.22
N VAL A 28 6.72 -4.90 -10.95
CA VAL A 28 8.03 -4.55 -10.38
C VAL A 28 8.34 -5.53 -9.26
N SER A 29 9.59 -5.93 -9.17
CA SER A 29 10.15 -6.62 -8.03
C SER A 29 9.87 -5.84 -6.74
N VAL A 30 10.05 -6.48 -5.58
CA VAL A 30 9.86 -5.89 -4.26
C VAL A 30 10.55 -4.53 -4.17
N LEU A 31 9.77 -3.43 -4.27
CA LEU A 31 10.33 -2.08 -4.26
C LEU A 31 10.80 -1.68 -2.85
N PHE A 32 9.96 -1.95 -1.85
CA PHE A 32 10.14 -1.47 -0.48
C PHE A 32 10.45 -2.64 0.46
N GLU A 33 11.48 -3.43 0.13
CA GLU A 33 11.83 -4.63 0.90
C GLU A 33 12.36 -4.28 2.30
N ARG A 34 13.18 -3.23 2.38
CA ARG A 34 13.82 -2.79 3.62
C ARG A 34 12.98 -1.71 4.31
N ASP A 35 13.13 -1.61 5.61
CA ASP A 35 12.45 -0.59 6.40
C ASP A 35 12.82 0.84 5.96
N GLU A 36 14.09 1.06 5.59
CA GLU A 36 14.54 2.35 5.04
C GLU A 36 13.83 2.72 3.74
N ASP A 37 13.52 1.73 2.90
CA ASP A 37 12.77 1.96 1.66
C ASP A 37 11.35 2.42 1.95
N LYS A 38 10.73 1.84 2.97
CA LYS A 38 9.36 2.21 3.41
C LYS A 38 9.35 3.59 4.07
N VAL A 39 10.35 3.89 4.92
CA VAL A 39 10.53 5.25 5.48
C VAL A 39 10.67 6.26 4.34
N TYR A 40 11.55 5.97 3.36
CA TYR A 40 11.72 6.83 2.19
C TYR A 40 10.42 7.00 1.40
N GLY A 41 9.71 5.91 1.13
CA GLY A 41 8.45 5.92 0.37
C GLY A 41 7.38 6.77 1.05
N ARG A 42 7.20 6.63 2.38
CA ARG A 42 6.23 7.41 3.15
C ARG A 42 6.61 8.88 3.25
N ASN A 43 7.88 9.16 3.54
CA ASN A 43 8.37 10.54 3.55
C ASN A 43 8.18 11.21 2.17
N LEU A 44 8.43 10.48 1.10
CA LEU A 44 8.24 10.98 -0.26
C LEU A 44 6.77 11.29 -0.56
N ILE A 45 5.82 10.45 -0.12
CA ILE A 45 4.38 10.73 -0.23
C ILE A 45 4.05 12.04 0.48
N ALA A 46 4.42 12.19 1.75
CA ALA A 46 4.13 13.37 2.55
C ALA A 46 4.74 14.65 1.95
N VAL A 47 6.03 14.60 1.58
CA VAL A 47 6.75 15.74 1.00
C VAL A 47 6.15 16.19 -0.33
N LEU A 48 5.82 15.24 -1.21
CA LEU A 48 5.23 15.58 -2.51
C LEU A 48 3.77 15.99 -2.38
N ALA A 49 3.01 15.42 -1.46
CA ALA A 49 1.65 15.87 -1.17
C ALA A 49 1.65 17.32 -0.69
N PHE A 50 2.55 17.68 0.22
CA PHE A 50 2.73 19.06 0.65
C PHE A 50 3.12 19.99 -0.52
N LYS A 51 4.11 19.58 -1.32
CA LYS A 51 4.59 20.35 -2.47
C LYS A 51 3.51 20.67 -3.49
N TYR A 52 2.63 19.70 -3.76
CA TYR A 52 1.60 19.79 -4.80
C TYR A 52 0.22 20.07 -4.23
N HIS A 53 0.13 20.50 -2.96
CA HIS A 53 -1.13 20.83 -2.28
C HIS A 53 -2.18 19.71 -2.37
N ILE A 54 -1.75 18.46 -2.22
CA ILE A 54 -2.63 17.30 -2.18
C ILE A 54 -3.01 17.04 -0.74
N ARG A 55 -4.31 17.04 -0.44
CA ARG A 55 -4.84 16.58 0.85
C ARG A 55 -4.83 15.06 0.88
N VAL A 56 -4.08 14.48 1.78
CA VAL A 56 -3.98 13.02 1.91
C VAL A 56 -5.01 12.53 2.91
N TYR A 57 -5.83 11.56 2.52
CA TYR A 57 -6.82 10.94 3.39
C TYR A 57 -6.33 9.62 3.98
N CYS A 58 -5.57 8.86 3.21
CA CYS A 58 -5.03 7.57 3.62
C CYS A 58 -3.85 7.19 2.74
N ASP A 59 -2.82 6.59 3.32
CA ASP A 59 -1.72 5.96 2.57
C ASP A 59 -1.27 4.64 3.21
N VAL A 60 -0.65 3.81 2.40
CA VAL A 60 0.05 2.60 2.85
C VAL A 60 1.21 2.30 1.90
N VAL A 61 2.35 1.93 2.48
CA VAL A 61 3.50 1.41 1.72
C VAL A 61 3.67 -0.07 2.06
N MET A 62 3.45 -0.91 1.06
CA MET A 62 3.65 -2.36 1.10
C MET A 62 5.05 -2.70 0.59
N ASP A 63 5.49 -3.93 0.76
CA ASP A 63 6.80 -4.35 0.24
C ASP A 63 6.94 -4.18 -1.29
N THR A 64 5.87 -4.35 -2.04
CA THR A 64 5.89 -4.35 -3.51
C THR A 64 5.32 -3.09 -4.14
N HIS A 65 4.51 -2.33 -3.42
CA HIS A 65 3.74 -1.22 -3.97
C HIS A 65 3.30 -0.25 -2.85
N PHE A 66 2.76 0.88 -3.26
CA PHE A 66 2.09 1.79 -2.35
C PHE A 66 0.69 2.15 -2.86
N HIS A 67 -0.15 2.59 -1.95
CA HIS A 67 -1.43 3.22 -2.24
C HIS A 67 -1.55 4.54 -1.48
N LEU A 68 -2.24 5.48 -2.10
CA LEU A 68 -2.58 6.79 -1.56
C LEU A 68 -3.99 7.15 -2.01
N VAL A 69 -4.82 7.63 -1.11
CA VAL A 69 -6.11 8.28 -1.43
C VAL A 69 -6.03 9.72 -0.97
N GLY A 70 -6.39 10.63 -1.85
CA GLY A 70 -6.35 12.06 -1.53
C GLY A 70 -7.08 12.93 -2.55
N LYS A 71 -7.12 14.22 -2.25
CA LYS A 71 -7.76 15.26 -3.07
C LYS A 71 -6.72 16.28 -3.54
N GLY A 72 -6.78 16.63 -4.82
CA GLY A 72 -5.91 17.66 -5.37
C GLY A 72 -6.26 17.98 -6.81
N ASP A 73 -5.93 19.16 -7.25
CA ASP A 73 -6.10 19.61 -8.62
C ASP A 73 -5.51 18.59 -9.62
N PRO A 74 -6.19 18.26 -10.75
CA PRO A 74 -5.73 17.27 -11.71
C PRO A 74 -4.30 17.49 -12.21
N GLU A 75 -3.90 18.74 -12.45
CA GLU A 75 -2.54 19.04 -12.89
C GLU A 75 -1.51 18.77 -11.78
N ASN A 76 -1.83 19.10 -10.54
CA ASN A 76 -0.98 18.81 -9.39
C ASN A 76 -0.86 17.30 -9.12
N ILE A 77 -1.94 16.54 -9.30
CA ILE A 77 -1.91 15.06 -9.27
C ILE A 77 -0.97 14.52 -10.35
N HIS A 78 -1.07 15.04 -11.57
CA HIS A 78 -0.18 14.62 -12.65
C HIS A 78 1.30 14.91 -12.34
N ARG A 79 1.59 16.11 -11.83
CA ARG A 79 2.95 16.52 -11.41
C ARG A 79 3.47 15.65 -10.26
N PHE A 80 2.62 15.36 -9.27
CA PHE A 80 2.94 14.45 -8.17
C PHE A 80 3.36 13.08 -8.68
N VAL A 81 2.55 12.46 -9.55
CA VAL A 81 2.84 11.14 -10.13
C VAL A 81 4.16 11.14 -10.91
N ALA A 82 4.38 12.16 -11.73
CA ALA A 82 5.61 12.27 -12.52
C ALA A 82 6.85 12.41 -11.64
N GLU A 83 6.78 13.25 -10.60
CA GLU A 83 7.91 13.45 -9.69
C GLU A 83 8.14 12.25 -8.78
N MET A 84 7.08 11.61 -8.31
CA MET A 84 7.17 10.35 -7.55
C MET A 84 7.93 9.28 -8.33
N LYS A 85 7.58 9.04 -9.60
CA LYS A 85 8.31 8.12 -10.49
C LYS A 85 9.78 8.47 -10.60
N ARG A 86 10.08 9.74 -10.84
CA ARG A 86 11.45 10.25 -11.00
C ARG A 86 12.29 10.05 -9.74
N LEU A 87 11.73 10.37 -8.57
CA LEU A 87 12.45 10.32 -7.30
C LEU A 87 12.64 8.87 -6.81
N LEU A 88 11.64 8.02 -6.92
CA LEU A 88 11.78 6.58 -6.63
C LEU A 88 12.83 5.93 -7.55
N THR A 89 12.79 6.24 -8.86
CA THR A 89 13.80 5.73 -9.80
C THR A 89 15.21 6.18 -9.40
N ARG A 90 15.37 7.45 -9.02
CA ARG A 90 16.65 7.97 -8.53
C ARG A 90 17.11 7.27 -7.28
N TYR A 91 16.24 7.10 -6.30
CA TYR A 91 16.53 6.46 -5.03
C TYR A 91 17.06 5.03 -5.22
N PHE A 92 16.35 4.20 -5.99
CA PHE A 92 16.76 2.81 -6.22
C PHE A 92 18.06 2.70 -7.04
N ARG A 93 18.33 3.64 -7.92
CA ARG A 93 19.64 3.72 -8.60
C ARG A 93 20.77 4.09 -7.63
N GLN A 94 20.53 5.06 -6.75
CA GLN A 94 21.52 5.50 -5.75
C GLN A 94 21.77 4.44 -4.67
N THR A 95 20.80 3.62 -4.34
CA THR A 95 20.94 2.50 -3.40
C THR A 95 21.45 1.21 -4.05
N HIS A 96 22.06 1.33 -5.26
CA HIS A 96 22.65 0.23 -6.00
C HIS A 96 21.70 -0.92 -6.34
N ARG A 97 20.43 -0.60 -6.60
CA ARG A 97 19.38 -1.53 -7.02
C ARG A 97 18.68 -1.06 -8.30
N PRO A 98 19.45 -0.74 -9.38
CA PRO A 98 18.85 -0.22 -10.60
C PRO A 98 17.95 -1.24 -11.31
N GLU A 99 18.13 -2.53 -11.04
CA GLU A 99 17.29 -3.60 -11.57
C GLU A 99 15.82 -3.49 -11.16
N LEU A 100 15.53 -2.92 -9.96
CA LEU A 100 14.16 -2.71 -9.47
C LEU A 100 13.37 -1.72 -10.33
N VAL A 101 14.09 -0.87 -11.07
CA VAL A 101 13.47 0.23 -11.83
C VAL A 101 13.89 0.20 -13.31
N LYS A 102 14.40 -0.93 -13.77
CA LYS A 102 14.87 -1.10 -15.16
C LYS A 102 13.76 -0.80 -16.18
N ASP A 103 12.56 -1.30 -15.91
CA ASP A 103 11.39 -1.12 -16.78
C ASP A 103 10.53 0.10 -16.37
N GLY A 104 11.08 0.95 -15.51
CA GLY A 104 10.40 2.11 -14.96
C GLY A 104 9.45 1.74 -13.81
N ILE A 105 8.98 2.77 -13.08
CA ILE A 105 7.97 2.60 -12.04
C ILE A 105 6.62 3.00 -12.62
N TRP A 106 5.67 2.07 -12.56
CA TRP A 106 4.32 2.32 -13.03
C TRP A 106 3.46 2.84 -11.86
N ILE A 107 2.95 4.05 -12.00
CA ILE A 107 2.06 4.70 -11.03
C ILE A 107 0.86 5.23 -11.79
N LYS A 108 -0.33 4.94 -11.27
CA LYS A 108 -1.62 5.44 -11.74
C LYS A 108 -2.26 6.36 -10.71
N ALA A 109 -3.13 7.24 -11.22
CA ALA A 109 -4.06 8.02 -10.45
C ALA A 109 -5.45 7.83 -11.07
N ASP A 110 -6.31 7.09 -10.42
CA ASP A 110 -7.68 6.84 -10.88
C ASP A 110 -8.63 7.80 -10.14
N PRO A 111 -9.44 8.60 -10.85
CA PRO A 111 -10.40 9.50 -10.22
C PRO A 111 -11.51 8.71 -9.51
N LEU A 112 -11.98 9.24 -8.39
CA LEU A 112 -13.06 8.67 -7.60
C LEU A 112 -14.33 9.49 -7.81
N PRO A 113 -15.43 8.89 -8.26
CA PRO A 113 -16.60 9.64 -8.73
C PRO A 113 -17.52 10.13 -7.60
N ASP A 114 -17.57 9.41 -6.49
CA ASP A 114 -18.50 9.68 -5.40
C ASP A 114 -17.93 9.34 -4.02
N ASP A 115 -18.62 9.81 -2.98
CA ASP A 115 -18.25 9.62 -1.58
C ASP A 115 -18.24 8.15 -1.16
N GLN A 116 -19.10 7.31 -1.75
CA GLN A 116 -19.11 5.88 -1.43
C GLN A 116 -17.87 5.17 -1.98
N GLU A 117 -17.48 5.50 -3.23
CA GLU A 117 -16.27 4.94 -3.80
C GLU A 117 -15.02 5.47 -3.08
N LEU A 118 -15.04 6.74 -2.66
CA LEU A 118 -13.99 7.33 -1.83
C LEU A 118 -13.84 6.57 -0.50
N MET A 119 -14.94 6.35 0.24
CA MET A 119 -14.93 5.56 1.48
C MET A 119 -14.44 4.13 1.28
N ARG A 120 -14.95 3.45 0.23
CA ARG A 120 -14.50 2.09 -0.12
C ARG A 120 -13.01 2.05 -0.40
N LYS A 121 -12.48 3.08 -1.07
CA LYS A 121 -11.09 3.12 -1.45
C LYS A 121 -10.18 3.42 -0.26
N ILE A 122 -10.59 4.28 0.67
CA ILE A 122 -9.89 4.50 1.95
C ILE A 122 -9.82 3.18 2.73
N ILE A 123 -10.94 2.45 2.86
CA ILE A 123 -10.96 1.15 3.54
C ILE A 123 -10.12 0.11 2.81
N TYR A 124 -10.15 0.08 1.49
CA TYR A 124 -9.30 -0.80 0.68
C TYR A 124 -7.81 -0.57 0.96
N VAL A 125 -7.37 0.70 0.97
CA VAL A 125 -5.98 1.06 1.27
C VAL A 125 -5.62 0.65 2.69
N PHE A 126 -6.51 0.91 3.64
CA PHE A 126 -6.32 0.54 5.04
C PHE A 126 -6.19 -0.98 5.24
N ARG A 127 -6.99 -1.78 4.53
CA ARG A 127 -7.00 -3.25 4.63
C ARG A 127 -5.90 -3.93 3.81
N ASN A 128 -5.15 -3.20 3.01
CA ASN A 128 -4.18 -3.78 2.08
C ASN A 128 -3.19 -4.76 2.75
N PRO A 129 -2.64 -4.48 3.96
CA PRO A 129 -1.79 -5.43 4.68
C PRO A 129 -2.51 -6.74 5.00
N LEU A 130 -3.72 -6.66 5.52
CA LEU A 130 -4.53 -7.84 5.86
C LEU A 130 -4.88 -8.67 4.61
N ASP A 131 -5.27 -8.00 3.52
CA ASP A 131 -5.58 -8.66 2.25
C ASP A 131 -4.32 -9.28 1.58
N ALA A 132 -3.13 -8.82 1.97
CA ALA A 132 -1.84 -9.41 1.59
C ALA A 132 -1.38 -10.55 2.52
N GLY A 133 -2.19 -10.89 3.53
CA GLY A 133 -1.88 -11.96 4.48
C GLY A 133 -0.96 -11.54 5.63
N ASP A 134 -0.80 -10.24 5.88
CA ASP A 134 -0.13 -9.78 7.10
C ASP A 134 -1.00 -10.16 8.32
N PRO A 135 -0.46 -10.85 9.33
CA PRO A 135 -1.22 -11.26 10.50
C PRO A 135 -1.58 -10.10 11.43
N LEU A 136 -0.99 -8.93 11.22
CA LEU A 136 -1.31 -7.75 12.02
C LEU A 136 -2.65 -7.15 11.58
N LEU A 137 -3.39 -6.65 12.55
CA LEU A 137 -4.53 -5.80 12.26
C LEU A 137 -4.07 -4.56 11.50
N PRO A 138 -4.88 -4.03 10.58
CA PRO A 138 -4.50 -2.86 9.77
C PRO A 138 -4.03 -1.66 10.59
N GLU A 139 -4.61 -1.44 11.77
CA GLU A 139 -4.21 -0.39 12.71
C GLU A 139 -2.81 -0.60 13.29
N ASN A 140 -2.30 -1.81 13.31
CA ASN A 140 -0.97 -2.14 13.82
C ASN A 140 0.11 -2.16 12.73
N TYR A 141 -0.30 -1.99 11.46
CA TYR A 141 0.65 -1.96 10.37
C TYR A 141 1.39 -0.63 10.34
N ARG A 142 2.69 -0.67 10.66
CA ARG A 142 3.54 0.53 10.84
C ARG A 142 3.59 1.44 9.61
N TRP A 143 3.52 0.85 8.42
CA TRP A 143 3.70 1.53 7.15
C TRP A 143 2.39 2.02 6.53
N GLY A 144 1.35 2.12 7.35
CA GLY A 144 0.04 2.65 7.02
C GLY A 144 -0.41 3.71 8.03
N VAL A 145 -1.61 4.24 7.83
CA VAL A 145 -2.18 5.30 8.67
C VAL A 145 -3.21 4.80 9.67
N GLY A 146 -3.39 3.48 9.74
CA GLY A 146 -4.49 2.89 10.52
C GLY A 146 -4.56 3.27 11.98
N ARG A 147 -3.42 3.58 12.60
CA ARG A 147 -3.37 4.04 14.00
C ARG A 147 -4.06 5.37 14.25
N LEU A 148 -4.30 6.17 13.21
CA LEU A 148 -4.95 7.48 13.36
C LEU A 148 -6.48 7.39 13.33
N PHE A 149 -7.05 6.36 12.67
CA PHE A 149 -8.48 6.33 12.43
C PHE A 149 -9.24 5.84 13.67
N TYR A 150 -9.95 6.77 14.33
CA TYR A 150 -10.77 6.51 15.51
C TYR A 150 -10.00 5.89 16.70
N HIS A 151 -8.68 6.07 16.75
CA HIS A 151 -7.80 5.68 17.83
C HIS A 151 -7.05 6.90 18.37
N GLU A 152 -6.58 6.81 19.60
CA GLU A 152 -5.63 7.78 20.12
C GLU A 152 -4.29 7.62 19.41
N ASP A 153 -3.74 8.71 18.91
CA ASP A 153 -2.41 8.69 18.31
C ASP A 153 -1.33 8.56 19.40
N THR A 154 -0.81 7.36 19.54
CA THR A 154 0.26 7.05 20.52
C THR A 154 1.66 7.13 19.91
N ALA A 155 1.78 7.59 18.65
CA ALA A 155 3.08 7.71 17.99
C ALA A 155 3.96 8.77 18.69
N VAL A 156 5.15 8.34 19.10
CA VAL A 156 6.11 9.22 19.81
C VAL A 156 6.96 9.97 18.79
N ALA A 157 6.96 11.30 18.88
CA ALA A 157 7.86 12.13 18.11
C ALA A 157 9.27 12.07 18.69
N ALA A 158 10.26 11.83 17.83
CA ALA A 158 11.67 11.91 18.20
C ALA A 158 12.22 13.32 17.97
N LYS A 159 11.80 13.99 16.88
CA LYS A 159 12.31 15.32 16.52
C LYS A 159 11.27 16.08 15.68
N ARG A 160 11.24 17.41 15.83
CA ARG A 160 10.50 18.29 14.92
C ARG A 160 11.35 18.70 13.73
N VAL A 161 10.72 18.91 12.58
CA VAL A 161 11.39 19.36 11.35
C VAL A 161 12.07 20.73 11.58
N GLY A 162 11.43 21.62 12.34
CA GLY A 162 11.98 22.94 12.69
C GLY A 162 13.28 22.87 13.50
N ASP A 163 13.47 21.80 14.26
CA ASP A 163 14.67 21.60 15.10
C ASP A 163 15.81 20.89 14.35
N MET A 164 15.58 20.52 13.10
CA MET A 164 16.59 19.87 12.25
C MET A 164 17.44 20.90 11.53
N THR A 165 18.73 20.61 11.39
CA THR A 165 19.61 21.35 10.48
C THR A 165 19.17 21.12 9.02
N LEU A 166 19.62 22.01 8.12
CA LEU A 166 19.35 21.85 6.68
C LEU A 166 19.93 20.55 6.13
N ASP A 167 21.07 20.12 6.63
CA ASP A 167 21.73 18.91 6.16
C ASP A 167 20.98 17.66 6.64
N GLU A 168 20.50 17.65 7.89
CA GLU A 168 19.63 16.58 8.40
C GLU A 168 18.35 16.46 7.57
N ARG A 169 17.66 17.60 7.30
CA ARG A 169 16.44 17.61 6.47
C ARG A 169 16.69 17.10 5.06
N ARG A 170 17.82 17.51 4.44
CA ARG A 170 18.19 17.04 3.10
C ARG A 170 18.57 15.57 3.07
N ALA A 171 19.28 15.11 4.07
CA ALA A 171 19.65 13.69 4.19
C ALA A 171 18.40 12.80 4.37
N LEU A 172 17.46 13.25 5.20
CA LEU A 172 16.27 12.47 5.55
C LEU A 172 15.18 12.51 4.46
N PHE A 173 14.84 13.71 3.98
CA PHE A 173 13.73 13.91 3.05
C PHE A 173 14.14 13.97 1.58
N HIS A 174 15.44 13.98 1.31
CA HIS A 174 16.00 14.07 -0.05
C HIS A 174 15.42 15.24 -0.89
N THR A 175 15.03 16.32 -0.23
CA THR A 175 14.39 17.49 -0.84
C THR A 175 15.01 18.80 -0.32
N ARG A 176 14.76 19.88 -1.07
CA ARG A 176 15.04 21.27 -0.67
C ARG A 176 13.77 22.03 -0.31
N ILE A 177 12.62 21.36 -0.26
CA ILE A 177 11.34 21.96 0.07
C ILE A 177 11.36 22.31 1.56
N ASP A 178 10.94 23.51 1.90
CA ASP A 178 10.71 23.93 3.28
C ASP A 178 9.39 23.31 3.75
N LEU A 179 9.52 22.26 4.56
CA LEU A 179 8.38 21.61 5.20
C LEU A 179 7.95 22.41 6.44
N PRO A 180 6.69 22.30 6.87
CA PRO A 180 6.23 22.94 8.08
C PRO A 180 7.12 22.60 9.28
N PRO A 181 7.54 23.60 10.08
CA PRO A 181 8.49 23.40 11.16
C PRO A 181 7.92 22.57 12.33
N ASP A 182 6.60 22.52 12.45
CA ASP A 182 5.85 21.76 13.44
C ASP A 182 5.65 20.29 13.05
N TRP A 183 5.99 19.90 11.83
CA TRP A 183 5.96 18.48 11.46
C TRP A 183 6.97 17.69 12.27
N GLU A 184 6.64 16.45 12.53
CA GLU A 184 7.38 15.57 13.44
C GLU A 184 7.77 14.26 12.75
N VAL A 185 8.92 13.72 13.15
CA VAL A 185 9.39 12.40 12.73
C VAL A 185 9.51 11.46 13.92
N ASP A 186 9.41 10.17 13.67
CA ASP A 186 9.73 9.11 14.64
C ASP A 186 11.26 8.89 14.76
N ALA A 187 11.64 7.90 15.56
CA ALA A 187 13.06 7.56 15.80
C ALA A 187 13.81 7.09 14.55
N ASP A 188 13.11 6.57 13.54
CA ASP A 188 13.69 6.13 12.27
C ASP A 188 13.64 7.23 11.20
N GLY A 189 13.18 8.42 11.56
CA GLY A 189 13.09 9.57 10.66
C GLY A 189 11.87 9.55 9.73
N MET A 190 10.87 8.71 9.99
CA MET A 190 9.62 8.72 9.25
C MET A 190 8.71 9.83 9.74
N LEU A 191 8.20 10.67 8.81
CA LEU A 191 7.18 11.67 9.11
C LEU A 191 5.95 11.02 9.73
N LEU A 192 5.50 11.57 10.85
CA LEU A 192 4.33 11.05 11.53
C LEU A 192 3.07 11.36 10.71
N PRO A 193 2.19 10.37 10.50
CA PRO A 193 1.00 10.54 9.67
C PRO A 193 0.10 11.71 10.08
N ARG A 194 0.01 12.03 11.37
CA ARG A 194 -0.76 13.19 11.88
C ARG A 194 -0.32 14.53 11.28
N CYS A 195 0.90 14.61 10.73
CA CYS A 195 1.41 15.84 10.14
C CYS A 195 0.84 16.13 8.74
N TYR A 196 0.40 15.10 8.01
CA TYR A 196 0.01 15.26 6.60
C TYR A 196 -1.31 14.58 6.22
N ILE A 197 -1.89 13.77 7.10
CA ILE A 197 -3.21 13.15 6.88
C ILE A 197 -4.31 14.11 7.32
N ASP A 198 -5.26 14.40 6.43
CA ASP A 198 -6.44 15.21 6.72
C ASP A 198 -7.52 14.35 7.40
N LEU A 199 -7.35 14.13 8.71
CA LEU A 199 -8.26 13.34 9.51
C LEU A 199 -9.65 13.96 9.62
N ASP A 200 -9.74 15.28 9.63
CA ASP A 200 -11.02 15.98 9.77
C ASP A 200 -11.93 15.68 8.57
N GLU A 201 -11.37 15.66 7.37
CA GLU A 201 -12.14 15.31 6.18
C GLU A 201 -12.52 13.82 6.17
N VAL A 202 -11.63 12.93 6.63
CA VAL A 202 -11.96 11.50 6.78
C VAL A 202 -13.09 11.30 7.79
N TYR A 203 -13.07 12.00 8.91
CA TYR A 203 -14.13 11.90 9.93
C TYR A 203 -15.45 12.48 9.44
N LYS A 204 -15.43 13.59 8.71
CA LYS A 204 -16.63 14.14 8.05
C LYS A 204 -17.22 13.15 7.04
N LEU A 205 -16.37 12.48 6.27
CA LEU A 205 -16.78 11.51 5.26
C LEU A 205 -17.46 10.29 5.91
N PHE A 206 -16.85 9.68 6.91
CA PHE A 206 -17.43 8.52 7.60
C PHE A 206 -18.50 8.89 8.63
N GLN A 207 -18.53 10.13 9.15
CA GLN A 207 -19.49 10.67 10.12
C GLN A 207 -19.51 9.98 11.49
N SER A 208 -19.13 8.72 11.59
CA SER A 208 -19.08 8.00 12.86
C SER A 208 -18.14 6.79 12.81
N PRO A 209 -17.56 6.38 13.97
CA PRO A 209 -16.80 5.14 14.10
C PRO A 209 -17.60 3.91 13.66
N ARG A 210 -18.90 3.87 13.98
CA ARG A 210 -19.79 2.76 13.62
C ARG A 210 -19.88 2.59 12.10
N ARG A 211 -19.98 3.70 11.37
CA ARG A 211 -20.04 3.67 9.91
C ARG A 211 -18.70 3.24 9.31
N TYR A 212 -17.59 3.78 9.83
CA TYR A 212 -16.25 3.33 9.46
C TYR A 212 -16.08 1.81 9.65
N LEU A 213 -16.44 1.29 10.83
CA LEU A 213 -16.38 -0.14 11.14
C LEU A 213 -17.29 -0.96 10.22
N SER A 214 -18.47 -0.46 9.85
CA SER A 214 -19.36 -1.16 8.92
C SER A 214 -18.69 -1.35 7.55
N TYR A 215 -17.99 -0.34 7.03
CA TYR A 215 -17.21 -0.47 5.80
C TYR A 215 -16.00 -1.38 5.96
N LEU A 216 -15.32 -1.32 7.11
CA LEU A 216 -14.15 -2.14 7.39
C LEU A 216 -14.50 -3.64 7.39
N PHE A 217 -15.66 -4.01 7.92
CA PHE A 217 -16.10 -5.41 8.03
C PHE A 217 -16.99 -5.89 6.89
N VAL A 218 -17.39 -5.01 5.94
CA VAL A 218 -18.07 -5.47 4.72
C VAL A 218 -17.08 -6.28 3.89
N ARG A 219 -17.20 -7.60 4.00
CA ARG A 219 -16.54 -8.50 3.06
C ARG A 219 -17.16 -8.32 1.68
N LYS A 220 -16.34 -8.33 0.62
CA LYS A 220 -16.88 -8.46 -0.75
C LYS A 220 -17.70 -9.73 -0.82
N LYS A 221 -18.92 -9.66 -1.39
CA LYS A 221 -19.80 -10.83 -1.58
C LYS A 221 -19.05 -12.03 -2.16
N ASP A 222 -18.13 -11.79 -3.10
CA ASP A 222 -17.32 -12.81 -3.76
C ASP A 222 -16.41 -13.58 -2.80
N ILE A 223 -15.93 -12.96 -1.71
CA ILE A 223 -15.13 -13.63 -0.68
C ILE A 223 -16.04 -14.45 0.23
N ILE A 224 -17.24 -13.95 0.55
CA ILE A 224 -18.22 -14.67 1.38
C ILE A 224 -18.77 -15.90 0.64
N GLU A 225 -19.02 -15.80 -0.67
CA GLU A 225 -19.48 -16.93 -1.48
C GLU A 225 -18.38 -18.00 -1.62
N GLN A 226 -17.12 -17.61 -1.72
CA GLN A 226 -15.99 -18.56 -1.70
C GLN A 226 -15.79 -19.20 -0.33
N ASP A 227 -15.97 -18.45 0.77
CA ASP A 227 -15.88 -18.98 2.13
C ASP A 227 -17.05 -19.93 2.48
N THR A 228 -18.27 -19.67 1.94
CA THR A 228 -19.45 -20.51 2.21
C THR A 228 -19.49 -21.79 1.39
N GLN A 229 -18.89 -21.82 0.21
CA GLN A 229 -18.72 -23.05 -0.59
C GLN A 229 -17.60 -23.95 -0.07
N CYS A 230 -16.76 -23.47 0.82
CA CYS A 230 -15.69 -24.21 1.46
C CYS A 230 -15.88 -24.21 2.96
N ALA A 231 -16.64 -25.18 3.51
CA ALA A 231 -16.50 -25.62 4.90
C ALA A 231 -15.09 -26.23 5.08
N ARG A 232 -14.05 -25.40 5.00
CA ARG A 232 -12.65 -25.82 5.15
C ARG A 232 -12.15 -25.35 6.50
N PRO A 233 -11.37 -26.17 7.22
CA PRO A 233 -10.69 -25.74 8.42
C PRO A 233 -9.86 -24.48 8.10
N PHE A 234 -9.71 -23.58 9.05
CA PHE A 234 -8.87 -22.39 8.97
C PHE A 234 -7.50 -22.78 8.40
N LEU A 235 -7.28 -22.51 7.13
CA LEU A 235 -5.97 -22.64 6.53
C LEU A 235 -5.31 -21.28 6.69
N GLU A 236 -4.19 -21.28 7.37
CA GLU A 236 -3.36 -20.11 7.56
C GLU A 236 -2.94 -19.58 6.18
N ILE A 237 -3.43 -18.39 5.82
CA ILE A 237 -3.02 -17.73 4.57
C ILE A 237 -1.58 -17.30 4.75
N ARG A 238 -0.68 -17.76 3.89
CA ARG A 238 0.72 -17.34 3.95
C ARG A 238 0.86 -15.85 3.64
N ALA A 239 1.60 -15.14 4.47
CA ALA A 239 1.93 -13.75 4.20
C ALA A 239 2.79 -13.62 2.93
N ASP A 240 2.62 -12.53 2.18
CA ASP A 240 3.41 -12.23 0.97
C ASP A 240 4.92 -12.32 1.23
N LYS A 241 5.37 -11.84 2.39
CA LYS A 241 6.78 -11.90 2.81
C LYS A 241 7.27 -13.35 2.92
N GLN A 242 6.48 -14.23 3.51
CA GLN A 242 6.81 -15.66 3.63
C GLN A 242 6.88 -16.32 2.26
N LEU A 243 5.88 -16.09 1.40
CA LEU A 243 5.87 -16.63 0.04
C LEU A 243 7.06 -16.20 -0.80
N ARG A 244 7.50 -14.94 -0.67
CA ARG A 244 8.71 -14.48 -1.35
C ARG A 244 9.97 -15.15 -0.81
N THR A 245 10.03 -15.36 0.51
CA THR A 245 11.14 -16.09 1.14
C THR A 245 11.19 -17.51 0.62
N ASP A 246 10.06 -18.21 0.58
CA ASP A 246 9.94 -19.57 0.08
C ASP A 246 10.30 -19.64 -1.41
N ALA A 247 9.80 -18.71 -2.24
CA ALA A 247 10.14 -18.62 -3.66
C ALA A 247 11.64 -18.43 -3.88
N ASN A 248 12.28 -17.56 -3.12
CA ASN A 248 13.73 -17.35 -3.19
C ASN A 248 14.54 -18.55 -2.66
N ALA A 249 14.05 -19.22 -1.63
CA ALA A 249 14.69 -20.44 -1.09
C ALA A 249 14.68 -21.55 -2.15
N GLU A 250 13.52 -21.81 -2.79
CA GLU A 250 13.40 -22.79 -3.86
C GLU A 250 14.24 -22.41 -5.09
N SER A 251 14.26 -21.13 -5.45
CA SER A 251 15.09 -20.61 -6.54
C SER A 251 16.58 -20.86 -6.31
N ARG A 252 17.06 -20.61 -5.10
CA ARG A 252 18.47 -20.87 -4.71
C ARG A 252 18.75 -22.37 -4.64
N ARG A 253 17.80 -23.16 -4.16
CA ARG A 253 17.93 -24.63 -4.05
C ARG A 253 18.07 -25.28 -5.43
N LEU A 254 17.22 -24.88 -6.39
CA LEU A 254 17.16 -25.52 -7.71
C LEU A 254 18.11 -24.92 -8.73
N PHE A 255 18.27 -23.60 -8.74
CA PHE A 255 18.97 -22.86 -9.77
C PHE A 255 20.21 -22.09 -9.27
N GLN A 256 20.49 -22.14 -7.96
CA GLN A 256 21.61 -21.42 -7.30
C GLN A 256 21.62 -19.91 -7.59
N ARG A 257 20.47 -19.34 -7.91
CA ARG A 257 20.28 -17.92 -8.26
C ARG A 257 19.04 -17.38 -7.55
N PRO A 258 18.99 -16.06 -7.28
CA PRO A 258 17.77 -15.43 -6.78
C PRO A 258 16.69 -15.45 -7.89
N ILE A 259 15.42 -15.53 -7.47
CA ILE A 259 14.28 -15.65 -8.40
C ILE A 259 14.20 -14.51 -9.41
N THR A 260 14.64 -13.31 -9.05
CA THR A 260 14.67 -12.14 -9.95
C THR A 260 15.65 -12.28 -11.11
N LYS A 261 16.60 -13.22 -11.03
CA LYS A 261 17.60 -13.51 -12.09
C LYS A 261 17.28 -14.76 -12.90
N LEU A 262 16.15 -15.40 -12.63
CA LEU A 262 15.70 -16.57 -13.37
C LEU A 262 14.98 -16.18 -14.67
N SER A 263 15.00 -17.08 -15.65
CA SER A 263 14.16 -16.99 -16.84
C SER A 263 12.66 -17.14 -16.47
N GLU A 264 11.77 -16.71 -17.36
CA GLU A 264 10.32 -16.86 -17.14
C GLU A 264 9.91 -18.34 -16.97
N PRO A 265 10.40 -19.30 -17.78
CA PRO A 265 10.13 -20.72 -17.56
C PRO A 265 10.59 -21.24 -16.19
N ASP A 266 11.78 -20.83 -15.71
CA ASP A 266 12.28 -21.25 -14.41
C ASP A 266 11.44 -20.67 -13.28
N ARG A 267 11.00 -19.42 -13.39
CA ARG A 267 10.06 -18.81 -12.43
C ARG A 267 8.70 -19.49 -12.43
N LEU A 268 8.24 -19.94 -13.61
CA LEU A 268 7.00 -20.71 -13.74
C LEU A 268 7.13 -22.07 -13.05
N HIS A 269 8.30 -22.71 -13.13
CA HIS A 269 8.59 -23.94 -12.39
C HIS A 269 8.51 -23.71 -10.86
N ILE A 270 9.12 -22.63 -10.35
CA ILE A 270 8.98 -22.24 -8.94
C ILE A 270 7.52 -21.99 -8.59
N ALA A 271 6.79 -21.29 -9.44
CA ALA A 271 5.36 -21.03 -9.22
C ALA A 271 4.56 -22.34 -9.09
N SER A 272 4.86 -23.33 -9.92
CA SER A 272 4.18 -24.63 -9.86
C SER A 272 4.46 -25.40 -8.56
N LEU A 273 5.68 -25.29 -8.03
CA LEU A 273 6.02 -25.89 -6.73
C LEU A 273 5.25 -25.22 -5.59
N LEU A 274 5.21 -23.89 -5.57
CA LEU A 274 4.46 -23.14 -4.55
C LEU A 274 2.96 -23.40 -4.66
N TRP A 275 2.42 -23.57 -5.88
CA TRP A 275 1.00 -23.80 -6.14
C TRP A 275 0.52 -25.19 -5.69
N GLN A 276 1.41 -26.13 -5.39
CA GLN A 276 1.03 -27.43 -4.82
C GLN A 276 0.24 -27.23 -3.51
N ASP A 277 0.54 -26.18 -2.77
CA ASP A 277 -0.21 -25.77 -1.59
C ASP A 277 -1.17 -24.59 -1.86
N ARG A 278 -1.90 -24.68 -2.98
CA ARG A 278 -2.85 -23.65 -3.45
C ARG A 278 -3.95 -23.26 -2.46
N ARG A 279 -4.05 -23.95 -1.34
CA ARG A 279 -5.02 -23.66 -0.27
C ARG A 279 -4.57 -22.48 0.61
N THR A 280 -3.28 -22.20 0.64
CA THR A 280 -2.67 -21.21 1.54
C THR A 280 -2.24 -19.92 0.84
N LEU A 281 -2.44 -19.83 -0.49
CA LEU A 281 -2.04 -18.67 -1.28
C LEU A 281 -3.01 -18.38 -2.43
N SER A 282 -3.09 -17.12 -2.83
CA SER A 282 -3.87 -16.68 -3.97
C SER A 282 -3.01 -16.56 -5.24
N ARG A 283 -3.64 -16.55 -6.42
CA ARG A 283 -2.95 -16.31 -7.70
C ARG A 283 -2.22 -14.96 -7.72
N LYS A 284 -2.79 -13.93 -7.11
CA LYS A 284 -2.16 -12.61 -6.99
C LYS A 284 -0.88 -12.66 -6.15
N GLN A 285 -0.91 -13.39 -5.04
CA GLN A 285 0.27 -13.62 -4.21
C GLN A 285 1.33 -14.43 -4.95
N LEU A 286 0.92 -15.48 -5.67
CA LEU A 286 1.82 -16.28 -6.50
C LEU A 286 2.52 -15.41 -7.57
N ALA A 287 1.76 -14.59 -8.29
CA ALA A 287 2.32 -13.65 -9.28
C ALA A 287 3.37 -12.73 -8.67
N ARG A 288 3.08 -12.15 -7.50
CA ARG A 288 4.01 -11.27 -6.79
C ARG A 288 5.26 -11.99 -6.29
N ALA A 289 5.09 -13.19 -5.70
CA ALA A 289 6.20 -13.96 -5.15
C ALA A 289 7.17 -14.48 -6.22
N THR A 290 6.66 -14.77 -7.42
CA THR A 290 7.44 -15.35 -8.52
C THR A 290 7.82 -14.34 -9.61
N HIS A 291 7.39 -13.08 -9.48
CA HIS A 291 7.60 -12.03 -10.50
C HIS A 291 7.10 -12.43 -11.90
N LEU A 292 5.99 -13.16 -11.97
CA LEU A 292 5.30 -13.51 -13.21
C LEU A 292 4.10 -12.59 -13.44
N SER A 293 3.71 -12.41 -14.70
CA SER A 293 2.54 -11.60 -14.99
C SER A 293 1.27 -12.26 -14.47
N PRO A 294 0.29 -11.50 -13.95
CA PRO A 294 -0.98 -12.05 -13.49
C PRO A 294 -1.71 -12.83 -14.60
N ALA A 295 -1.65 -12.34 -15.84
CA ALA A 295 -2.27 -13.00 -16.98
C ALA A 295 -1.68 -14.41 -17.25
N LEU A 296 -0.35 -14.54 -17.11
CA LEU A 296 0.30 -15.84 -17.22
C LEU A 296 -0.09 -16.79 -16.09
N ILE A 297 -0.14 -16.28 -14.85
CA ILE A 297 -0.57 -17.06 -13.69
C ILE A 297 -2.03 -17.51 -13.83
N GLU A 298 -2.91 -16.64 -14.29
CA GLU A 298 -4.32 -16.99 -14.55
C GLU A 298 -4.49 -18.01 -15.67
N ALA A 299 -3.65 -17.96 -16.70
CA ALA A 299 -3.69 -18.91 -17.80
C ALA A 299 -3.16 -20.32 -17.44
N VAL A 300 -2.23 -20.40 -16.49
CA VAL A 300 -1.55 -21.67 -16.15
C VAL A 300 -2.10 -22.33 -14.89
N PHE A 301 -2.51 -21.54 -13.91
CA PHE A 301 -2.93 -22.04 -12.58
C PHE A 301 -4.43 -21.83 -12.38
N HIS A 302 -5.20 -22.89 -12.58
CA HIS A 302 -6.66 -22.91 -12.42
C HIS A 302 -7.10 -23.27 -11.02
#